data_a6db517452766b49ace33e28d65bbf0b
#
_entry.id   a6db517452766b49ace33e28d65bbf0b
#
_cell.length_a   1.000
_cell.length_b   1.000
_cell.length_c   1.000
_cell.angle_alpha   90.00
_cell.angle_beta   90.00
_cell.angle_gamma   90.00
#
_symmetry.space_group_name_H-M   'P 1'
#
loop_
_entity.id
_entity.type
_entity.pdbx_description
1 polymer ?
#
loop_
_entity_poly.entity_id
_entity_poly.type
_entity_poly.pdbx_seq_one_letter_code
_entity_poly.pdbx_strand_id
1 'polypeptide(L)'
;LYIEFIILVKLWGKKIYQQSHLLHSYGLIINRLNFQLFFQGLGIGLFSIFSLFILEIFLGLAVWQSPSEKLLQFVFEGLLVSVGIGFAEELLFRGWLLDELERNYQQNVVLWLSSIVYAVLHFIKPIKEIWRNCLQFPGLVLLGLILVWAKRSTRKKLNQFTPKKQELLGLSIGIHAGLVWGYYIINVGSLVKYYYN
;
A
#
# COMPACT_ATOMS: atom_id res chain seq x y z
N LEU A 1 -16.95 -7.63 -0.44
CA LEU A 1 -16.45 -6.39 0.18
C LEU A 1 -15.78 -5.45 -0.85
N TYR A 2 -14.71 -5.86 -1.60
CA TYR A 2 -14.01 -4.97 -2.54
C TYR A 2 -14.83 -4.62 -3.79
N ILE A 3 -15.55 -5.59 -4.34
CA ILE A 3 -16.46 -5.37 -5.48
C ILE A 3 -17.59 -4.42 -5.07
N GLU A 4 -18.15 -4.61 -3.90
CA GLU A 4 -19.18 -3.75 -3.32
C GLU A 4 -18.67 -2.32 -3.14
N PHE A 5 -17.41 -2.16 -2.64
CA PHE A 5 -16.78 -0.86 -2.53
C PHE A 5 -16.62 -0.16 -3.90
N ILE A 6 -16.18 -0.88 -4.93
CA ILE A 6 -16.06 -0.32 -6.29
C ILE A 6 -17.43 0.12 -6.83
N ILE A 7 -18.48 -0.67 -6.57
CA ILE A 7 -19.85 -0.33 -6.96
C ILE A 7 -20.30 0.92 -6.20
N LEU A 8 -20.08 0.97 -4.88
CA LEU A 8 -20.40 2.14 -4.06
C LEU A 8 -19.71 3.41 -4.55
N VAL A 9 -18.40 3.35 -4.84
CA VAL A 9 -17.64 4.48 -5.38
C VAL A 9 -18.21 4.96 -6.72
N LYS A 10 -18.59 4.05 -7.61
CA LYS A 10 -19.23 4.42 -8.89
C LYS A 10 -20.59 5.08 -8.69
N LEU A 11 -21.42 4.52 -7.79
CA LEU A 11 -22.72 5.09 -7.46
C LEU A 11 -22.60 6.46 -6.79
N TRP A 12 -21.66 6.59 -5.86
CA TRP A 12 -21.32 7.85 -5.18
C TRP A 12 -20.91 8.92 -6.19
N GLY A 13 -19.98 8.60 -7.09
CA GLY A 13 -19.55 9.49 -8.15
C GLY A 13 -20.69 9.99 -9.03
N LYS A 14 -21.57 9.07 -9.43
CA LYS A 14 -22.71 9.41 -10.28
C LYS A 14 -23.78 10.25 -9.56
N LYS A 15 -24.09 9.91 -8.30
CA LYS A 15 -25.18 10.56 -7.55
C LYS A 15 -24.77 11.87 -6.88
N ILE A 16 -23.58 11.91 -6.30
CA ILE A 16 -23.11 13.05 -5.48
C ILE A 16 -22.31 14.04 -6.32
N TYR A 17 -21.36 13.54 -7.12
CA TYR A 17 -20.47 14.41 -7.90
C TYR A 17 -20.86 14.58 -9.36
N GLN A 18 -21.90 13.87 -9.83
CA GLN A 18 -22.32 13.85 -11.24
C GLN A 18 -21.15 13.50 -12.20
N GLN A 19 -20.21 12.70 -11.72
CA GLN A 19 -19.02 12.25 -12.44
C GLN A 19 -19.11 10.75 -12.74
N SER A 20 -19.06 10.38 -14.02
CA SER A 20 -19.12 8.98 -14.45
C SER A 20 -17.80 8.22 -14.31
N HIS A 21 -16.66 8.93 -14.21
CA HIS A 21 -15.33 8.35 -14.22
C HIS A 21 -14.53 8.60 -12.94
N LEU A 22 -15.15 8.41 -11.78
CA LEU A 22 -14.54 8.72 -10.47
C LEU A 22 -13.27 7.88 -10.18
N LEU A 23 -13.25 6.61 -10.57
CA LEU A 23 -12.05 5.77 -10.44
C LEU A 23 -10.85 6.30 -11.23
N HIS A 24 -11.11 6.88 -12.38
CA HIS A 24 -10.08 7.53 -13.21
C HIS A 24 -9.54 8.80 -12.51
N SER A 25 -10.42 9.60 -11.89
CA SER A 25 -9.99 10.79 -11.14
C SER A 25 -9.14 10.45 -9.92
N TYR A 26 -9.37 9.29 -9.30
CA TYR A 26 -8.54 8.78 -8.20
C TYR A 26 -7.14 8.32 -8.65
N GLY A 27 -6.89 8.25 -9.97
CA GLY A 27 -5.60 7.84 -10.52
C GLY A 27 -5.52 6.36 -10.91
N LEU A 28 -6.67 5.65 -10.91
CA LEU A 28 -6.76 4.29 -11.43
C LEU A 28 -6.95 4.35 -12.95
N ILE A 29 -5.84 4.54 -13.66
CA ILE A 29 -5.82 4.68 -15.12
C ILE A 29 -5.04 3.51 -15.72
N ILE A 30 -5.65 2.85 -16.70
CA ILE A 30 -4.99 1.78 -17.47
C ILE A 30 -4.15 2.44 -18.56
N ASN A 31 -2.88 2.73 -18.25
CA ASN A 31 -1.91 3.25 -19.21
C ASN A 31 -0.50 2.73 -18.91
N ARG A 32 0.40 2.84 -19.87
CA ARG A 32 1.79 2.37 -19.77
C ARG A 32 2.53 2.97 -18.58
N LEU A 33 2.33 4.26 -18.31
CA LEU A 33 3.00 4.95 -17.21
C LEU A 33 2.58 4.39 -15.85
N ASN A 34 1.27 4.16 -15.64
CA ASN A 34 0.76 3.63 -14.38
C ASN A 34 1.27 2.19 -14.12
N PHE A 35 1.37 1.36 -15.18
CA PHE A 35 1.99 0.04 -15.07
C PHE A 35 3.49 0.12 -14.76
N GLN A 36 4.23 1.01 -15.39
CA GLN A 36 5.65 1.21 -15.08
C GLN A 36 5.85 1.65 -13.63
N LEU A 37 5.01 2.57 -13.15
CA LEU A 37 5.03 3.03 -11.75
C LEU A 37 4.68 1.90 -10.78
N PHE A 38 3.74 1.03 -11.13
CA PHE A 38 3.41 -0.14 -10.33
C PHE A 38 4.62 -1.08 -10.17
N PHE A 39 5.29 -1.45 -11.26
CA PHE A 39 6.47 -2.33 -11.19
C PHE A 39 7.66 -1.66 -10.49
N GLN A 40 7.86 -0.35 -10.67
CA GLN A 40 8.85 0.40 -9.90
C GLN A 40 8.55 0.35 -8.40
N GLY A 41 7.28 0.59 -8.02
CA GLY A 41 6.83 0.48 -6.64
C GLY A 41 7.01 -0.92 -6.07
N LEU A 42 6.64 -1.95 -6.82
CA LEU A 42 6.79 -3.35 -6.43
C LEU A 42 8.26 -3.68 -6.12
N GLY A 43 9.17 -3.25 -6.99
CA GLY A 43 10.61 -3.39 -6.77
C GLY A 43 11.11 -2.65 -5.53
N ILE A 44 10.64 -1.41 -5.30
CA ILE A 44 10.99 -0.62 -4.11
C ILE A 44 10.47 -1.33 -2.84
N GLY A 45 9.23 -1.79 -2.82
CA GLY A 45 8.65 -2.49 -1.68
C GLY A 45 9.39 -3.79 -1.36
N LEU A 46 9.65 -4.62 -2.36
CA LEU A 46 10.43 -5.85 -2.20
C LEU A 46 11.84 -5.56 -1.67
N PHE A 47 12.55 -4.62 -2.30
CA PHE A 47 13.89 -4.24 -1.87
C PHE A 47 13.91 -3.76 -0.42
N SER A 48 12.93 -2.95 -0.01
CA SER A 48 12.84 -2.43 1.35
C SER A 48 12.67 -3.55 2.37
N ILE A 49 11.76 -4.48 2.13
CA ILE A 49 11.50 -5.57 3.08
C ILE A 49 12.66 -6.57 3.16
N PHE A 50 13.25 -6.96 2.01
CA PHE A 50 14.41 -7.84 2.02
C PHE A 50 15.62 -7.19 2.67
N SER A 51 15.85 -5.89 2.45
CA SER A 51 16.92 -5.14 3.10
C SER A 51 16.75 -5.12 4.62
N LEU A 52 15.51 -4.99 5.12
CA LEU A 52 15.22 -5.05 6.54
C LEU A 52 15.61 -6.40 7.13
N PHE A 53 15.17 -7.51 6.54
CA PHE A 53 15.49 -8.85 7.04
C PHE A 53 17.00 -9.20 6.93
N ILE A 54 17.66 -8.74 5.86
CA ILE A 54 19.13 -8.88 5.73
C ILE A 54 19.84 -8.12 6.86
N LEU A 55 19.37 -6.92 7.18
CA LEU A 55 19.92 -6.13 8.29
C LEU A 55 19.71 -6.83 9.64
N GLU A 56 18.52 -7.40 9.90
CA GLU A 56 18.25 -8.15 11.13
C GLU A 56 19.16 -9.37 11.28
N ILE A 57 19.42 -10.10 10.18
CA ILE A 57 20.36 -11.22 10.16
C ILE A 57 21.80 -10.73 10.41
N PHE A 58 22.21 -9.64 9.77
CA PHE A 58 23.54 -9.05 9.96
C PHE A 58 23.79 -8.59 11.40
N LEU A 59 22.75 -8.10 12.07
CA LEU A 59 22.77 -7.70 13.49
C LEU A 59 22.69 -8.91 14.46
N GLY A 60 22.61 -10.14 13.95
CA GLY A 60 22.52 -11.34 14.78
C GLY A 60 21.19 -11.52 15.50
N LEU A 61 20.11 -10.83 15.06
CA LEU A 61 18.78 -10.93 15.65
C LEU A 61 17.99 -12.13 15.10
N ALA A 62 18.36 -12.59 13.91
CA ALA A 62 17.69 -13.66 13.21
C ALA A 62 18.70 -14.49 12.38
N VAL A 63 18.27 -15.68 11.95
CA VAL A 63 19.04 -16.56 11.05
C VAL A 63 18.21 -16.95 9.84
N TRP A 64 18.89 -17.09 8.70
CA TRP A 64 18.29 -17.61 7.49
C TRP A 64 18.03 -19.11 7.61
N GLN A 65 16.87 -19.56 7.15
CA GLN A 65 16.49 -20.97 7.11
C GLN A 65 16.51 -21.49 5.67
N SER A 66 16.74 -22.80 5.53
CA SER A 66 16.62 -23.43 4.23
C SER A 66 15.20 -23.32 3.68
N PRO A 67 15.05 -22.95 2.40
CA PRO A 67 13.73 -22.83 1.78
C PRO A 67 12.94 -24.15 1.83
N SER A 68 11.64 -24.08 2.08
CA SER A 68 10.76 -25.25 1.94
C SER A 68 10.56 -25.61 0.48
N GLU A 69 10.23 -26.88 0.20
CA GLU A 69 9.88 -27.35 -1.16
C GLU A 69 8.69 -26.58 -1.75
N LYS A 70 7.84 -25.98 -0.91
CA LYS A 70 6.68 -25.20 -1.29
C LYS A 70 6.97 -23.72 -1.53
N LEU A 71 8.24 -23.28 -1.44
CA LEU A 71 8.57 -21.86 -1.57
C LEU A 71 8.02 -21.24 -2.85
N LEU A 72 8.14 -21.94 -3.98
CA LEU A 72 7.62 -21.42 -5.26
C LEU A 72 6.10 -21.22 -5.23
N GLN A 73 5.36 -22.11 -4.59
CA GLN A 73 3.92 -21.96 -4.37
C GLN A 73 3.64 -20.68 -3.55
N PHE A 74 4.34 -20.48 -2.44
CA PHE A 74 4.17 -19.28 -1.59
C PHE A 74 4.53 -17.99 -2.32
N VAL A 75 5.51 -18.01 -3.22
CA VAL A 75 5.85 -16.86 -4.06
C VAL A 75 4.65 -16.45 -4.94
N PHE A 76 4.01 -17.40 -5.64
CA PHE A 76 2.87 -17.11 -6.51
C PHE A 76 1.60 -16.75 -5.72
N GLU A 77 1.28 -17.49 -4.67
CA GLU A 77 0.13 -17.19 -3.80
C GLU A 77 0.28 -15.80 -3.17
N GLY A 78 1.47 -15.52 -2.62
CA GLY A 78 1.79 -14.23 -2.04
C GLY A 78 1.69 -13.07 -3.02
N LEU A 79 2.10 -13.27 -4.27
CA LEU A 79 1.95 -12.25 -5.32
C LEU A 79 0.48 -11.91 -5.56
N LEU A 80 -0.38 -12.92 -5.74
CA LEU A 80 -1.81 -12.70 -5.98
C LEU A 80 -2.47 -12.00 -4.79
N VAL A 81 -2.19 -12.46 -3.58
CA VAL A 81 -2.74 -11.89 -2.34
C VAL A 81 -2.27 -10.43 -2.17
N SER A 82 -0.97 -10.17 -2.31
CA SER A 82 -0.38 -8.86 -2.07
C SER A 82 -0.84 -7.82 -3.10
N VAL A 83 -0.96 -8.20 -4.37
CA VAL A 83 -1.51 -7.32 -5.40
C VAL A 83 -2.98 -7.01 -5.11
N GLY A 84 -3.77 -8.01 -4.69
CA GLY A 84 -5.16 -7.81 -4.30
C GLY A 84 -5.31 -6.86 -3.11
N ILE A 85 -4.52 -7.05 -2.05
CA ILE A 85 -4.51 -6.18 -0.86
C ILE A 85 -4.06 -4.76 -1.23
N GLY A 86 -2.89 -4.63 -1.88
CA GLY A 86 -2.34 -3.34 -2.26
C GLY A 86 -3.29 -2.55 -3.16
N PHE A 87 -3.91 -3.22 -4.15
CA PHE A 87 -4.91 -2.58 -5.00
C PHE A 87 -6.11 -2.08 -4.21
N ALA A 88 -6.70 -2.92 -3.36
CA ALA A 88 -7.91 -2.62 -2.64
C ALA A 88 -7.69 -1.51 -1.59
N GLU A 89 -6.62 -1.60 -0.82
CA GLU A 89 -6.32 -0.62 0.22
C GLU A 89 -5.89 0.72 -0.38
N GLU A 90 -5.05 0.73 -1.42
CA GLU A 90 -4.65 1.99 -2.04
C GLU A 90 -5.82 2.68 -2.76
N LEU A 91 -6.74 1.92 -3.35
CA LEU A 91 -7.96 2.50 -3.90
C LEU A 91 -8.85 3.13 -2.82
N LEU A 92 -8.96 2.48 -1.66
CA LEU A 92 -9.71 3.00 -0.52
C LEU A 92 -9.04 4.23 0.10
N PHE A 93 -7.76 4.12 0.46
CA PHE A 93 -7.08 5.15 1.24
C PHE A 93 -6.50 6.28 0.39
N ARG A 94 -5.84 5.96 -0.72
CA ARG A 94 -5.18 6.95 -1.60
C ARG A 94 -6.04 7.32 -2.79
N GLY A 95 -7.00 6.47 -3.16
CA GLY A 95 -8.04 6.82 -4.12
C GLY A 95 -9.11 7.67 -3.45
N TRP A 96 -10.03 7.02 -2.75
CA TRP A 96 -11.25 7.64 -2.25
C TRP A 96 -11.02 8.56 -1.04
N LEU A 97 -10.46 8.05 0.06
CA LEU A 97 -10.34 8.82 1.31
C LEU A 97 -9.49 10.10 1.12
N LEU A 98 -8.34 9.95 0.45
CA LEU A 98 -7.44 11.08 0.20
C LEU A 98 -8.14 12.16 -0.65
N ASP A 99 -8.83 11.77 -1.72
CA ASP A 99 -9.55 12.70 -2.61
C ASP A 99 -10.68 13.43 -1.86
N GLU A 100 -11.46 12.71 -1.03
CA GLU A 100 -12.51 13.32 -0.21
C GLU A 100 -11.96 14.33 0.80
N LEU A 101 -10.86 14.02 1.45
CA LEU A 101 -10.22 14.94 2.40
C LEU A 101 -9.62 16.16 1.68
N GLU A 102 -9.02 15.99 0.50
CA GLU A 102 -8.43 17.09 -0.27
C GLU A 102 -9.45 18.12 -0.81
N ARG A 103 -10.75 17.77 -0.79
CA ARG A 103 -11.84 18.71 -1.15
C ARG A 103 -12.06 19.79 -0.11
N ASN A 104 -11.80 19.48 1.19
CA ASN A 104 -12.20 20.35 2.30
C ASN A 104 -11.02 20.81 3.17
N TYR A 105 -9.85 20.16 3.04
CA TYR A 105 -8.70 20.41 3.92
C TYR A 105 -7.43 20.69 3.13
N GLN A 106 -6.49 21.40 3.78
CA GLN A 106 -5.17 21.69 3.23
C GLN A 106 -4.31 20.42 3.11
N GLN A 107 -3.44 20.38 2.12
CA GLN A 107 -2.63 19.21 1.78
C GLN A 107 -1.82 18.61 2.94
N ASN A 108 -1.29 19.46 3.86
CA ASN A 108 -0.54 18.97 5.02
C ASN A 108 -1.47 18.32 6.06
N VAL A 109 -2.66 18.87 6.28
CA VAL A 109 -3.67 18.28 7.17
C VAL A 109 -4.11 16.93 6.62
N VAL A 110 -4.41 16.87 5.33
CA VAL A 110 -4.82 15.63 4.64
C VAL A 110 -3.75 14.56 4.71
N LEU A 111 -2.47 14.92 4.53
CA LEU A 111 -1.34 14.00 4.63
C LEU A 111 -1.33 13.28 5.99
N TRP A 112 -1.38 14.03 7.07
CA TRP A 112 -1.37 13.45 8.42
C TRP A 112 -2.66 12.72 8.74
N LEU A 113 -3.82 13.33 8.46
CA LEU A 113 -5.12 12.75 8.79
C LEU A 113 -5.35 11.41 8.09
N SER A 114 -5.09 11.34 6.77
CA SER A 114 -5.24 10.09 6.03
C SER A 114 -4.28 9.00 6.50
N SER A 115 -3.05 9.37 6.90
CA SER A 115 -2.06 8.41 7.39
C SER A 115 -2.40 7.91 8.79
N ILE A 116 -2.93 8.77 9.67
CA ILE A 116 -3.41 8.38 11.00
C ILE A 116 -4.64 7.48 10.87
N VAL A 117 -5.62 7.83 10.01
CA VAL A 117 -6.79 6.99 9.77
C VAL A 117 -6.37 5.62 9.24
N TYR A 118 -5.41 5.56 8.31
CA TYR A 118 -4.85 4.31 7.82
C TYR A 118 -4.30 3.45 8.97
N ALA A 119 -3.47 4.02 9.85
CA ALA A 119 -2.89 3.33 10.98
C ALA A 119 -3.97 2.87 11.99
N VAL A 120 -4.93 3.72 12.32
CA VAL A 120 -6.03 3.39 13.25
C VAL A 120 -6.85 2.21 12.74
N LEU A 121 -7.21 2.18 11.45
CA LEU A 121 -8.00 1.10 10.88
C LEU A 121 -7.26 -0.25 10.90
N HIS A 122 -5.92 -0.25 10.84
CA HIS A 122 -5.10 -1.46 11.02
C HIS A 122 -5.04 -1.93 12.49
N PHE A 123 -5.44 -1.07 13.43
CA PHE A 123 -5.51 -1.37 14.85
C PHE A 123 -6.92 -1.69 15.37
N ILE A 124 -7.89 -1.93 14.50
CA ILE A 124 -9.21 -2.45 14.89
C ILE A 124 -9.06 -3.95 15.22
N LYS A 125 -8.59 -4.23 16.44
CA LYS A 125 -8.26 -5.54 16.96
C LYS A 125 -8.68 -5.63 18.44
N PRO A 126 -8.74 -6.84 19.04
CA PRO A 126 -8.94 -6.98 20.48
C PRO A 126 -7.90 -6.17 21.28
N ILE A 127 -8.32 -5.55 22.38
CA ILE A 127 -7.49 -4.63 23.18
C ILE A 127 -6.13 -5.25 23.56
N LYS A 128 -6.10 -6.54 23.92
CA LYS A 128 -4.84 -7.25 24.25
C LYS A 128 -3.83 -7.23 23.08
N GLU A 129 -4.31 -7.37 21.86
CA GLU A 129 -3.46 -7.33 20.67
C GLU A 129 -3.01 -5.91 20.34
N ILE A 130 -3.85 -4.90 20.59
CA ILE A 130 -3.49 -3.49 20.44
C ILE A 130 -2.29 -3.16 21.32
N TRP A 131 -2.35 -3.51 22.63
CA TRP A 131 -1.26 -3.26 23.56
C TRP A 131 0.03 -4.00 23.17
N ARG A 132 -0.09 -5.28 22.77
CA ARG A 132 1.08 -6.06 22.34
C ARG A 132 1.78 -5.48 21.13
N ASN A 133 1.02 -4.88 20.21
CA ASN A 133 1.52 -4.38 18.93
C ASN A 133 1.59 -2.84 18.85
N CYS A 134 1.44 -2.12 19.96
CA CYS A 134 1.35 -0.65 19.93
C CYS A 134 2.57 0.03 19.30
N LEU A 135 3.76 -0.57 19.39
CA LEU A 135 4.98 -0.08 18.74
C LEU A 135 4.92 -0.12 17.21
N GLN A 136 4.00 -0.89 16.61
CA GLN A 136 3.80 -0.92 15.17
C GLN A 136 3.02 0.30 14.66
N PHE A 137 2.27 0.99 15.54
CA PHE A 137 1.43 2.13 15.16
C PHE A 137 2.21 3.26 14.47
N PRO A 138 3.33 3.76 15.02
CA PRO A 138 4.15 4.76 14.33
C PRO A 138 4.64 4.30 12.96
N GLY A 139 5.01 3.02 12.83
CA GLY A 139 5.42 2.43 11.56
C GLY A 139 4.30 2.45 10.50
N LEU A 140 3.06 2.18 10.90
CA LEU A 140 1.89 2.26 10.02
C LEU A 140 1.58 3.71 9.62
N VAL A 141 1.74 4.68 10.53
CA VAL A 141 1.62 6.11 10.20
C VAL A 141 2.68 6.50 9.17
N LEU A 142 3.94 6.11 9.39
CA LEU A 142 5.03 6.38 8.44
C LEU A 142 4.77 5.73 7.08
N LEU A 143 4.30 4.49 7.04
CA LEU A 143 3.89 3.84 5.80
C LEU A 143 2.76 4.62 5.12
N GLY A 144 1.77 5.07 5.90
CA GLY A 144 0.70 5.95 5.43
C GLY A 144 1.23 7.18 4.71
N LEU A 145 2.17 7.90 5.33
CA LEU A 145 2.83 9.08 4.77
C LEU A 145 3.58 8.75 3.47
N ILE A 146 4.37 7.69 3.47
CA ILE A 146 5.15 7.24 2.29
C ILE A 146 4.22 6.97 1.10
N LEU A 147 3.11 6.27 1.32
CA LEU A 147 2.18 5.90 0.25
C LEU A 147 1.41 7.12 -0.30
N VAL A 148 1.08 8.12 0.55
CA VAL A 148 0.55 9.40 0.08
C VAL A 148 1.58 10.16 -0.75
N TRP A 149 2.83 10.23 -0.30
CA TRP A 149 3.91 10.85 -1.07
C TRP A 149 4.19 10.11 -2.38
N ALA A 150 4.15 8.78 -2.38
CA ALA A 150 4.29 7.98 -3.58
C ALA A 150 3.24 8.37 -4.63
N LYS A 151 1.95 8.47 -4.26
CA LYS A 151 0.91 8.96 -5.17
C LYS A 151 1.19 10.39 -5.63
N ARG A 152 1.44 11.34 -4.71
CA ARG A 152 1.67 12.76 -5.03
C ARG A 152 2.91 12.99 -5.90
N SER A 153 3.96 12.17 -5.79
CA SER A 153 5.17 12.27 -6.61
C SER A 153 4.90 12.03 -8.10
N THR A 154 3.83 11.31 -8.43
CA THR A 154 3.45 11.02 -9.82
C THR A 154 2.89 12.24 -10.55
N ARG A 155 2.43 13.27 -9.83
CA ARG A 155 1.90 14.53 -10.38
C ARG A 155 2.90 15.22 -11.33
N LYS A 156 4.17 15.26 -10.97
CA LYS A 156 5.23 15.87 -11.79
C LYS A 156 5.46 15.15 -13.11
N LYS A 157 5.30 13.82 -13.13
CA LYS A 157 5.47 12.99 -14.33
C LYS A 157 4.33 13.17 -15.33
N LEU A 158 3.13 13.46 -14.84
CA LEU A 158 1.94 13.67 -15.65
C LEU A 158 1.85 15.09 -16.26
N ASN A 159 2.32 16.11 -15.54
CA ASN A 159 2.26 17.50 -16.00
C ASN A 159 3.08 17.74 -17.30
N GLN A 160 3.94 16.80 -17.70
CA GLN A 160 4.62 16.84 -19.00
C GLN A 160 3.70 16.42 -20.17
N PHE A 161 2.58 15.75 -19.89
CA PHE A 161 1.71 15.14 -20.91
C PHE A 161 0.24 15.58 -20.82
N THR A 162 -0.21 16.16 -19.71
CA THR A 162 -1.61 16.54 -19.51
C THR A 162 -1.75 17.85 -18.72
N PRO A 163 -2.67 18.77 -19.12
CA PRO A 163 -2.90 20.04 -18.42
C PRO A 163 -3.64 19.91 -17.09
N LYS A 164 -4.16 18.73 -16.72
CA LYS A 164 -4.88 18.49 -15.46
C LYS A 164 -3.96 17.95 -14.38
N LYS A 165 -4.08 18.50 -13.16
CA LYS A 165 -3.45 17.96 -11.93
C LYS A 165 -4.04 16.57 -11.62
N GLN A 166 -3.46 15.53 -12.20
CA GLN A 166 -3.85 14.14 -11.95
C GLN A 166 -2.68 13.40 -11.33
N GLU A 167 -2.96 12.54 -10.37
CA GLU A 167 -1.99 11.67 -9.72
C GLU A 167 -2.33 10.22 -10.05
N LEU A 168 -1.34 9.32 -10.05
CA LEU A 168 -1.50 7.92 -10.40
C LEU A 168 -1.34 7.03 -9.16
N LEU A 169 -2.13 5.97 -9.07
CA LEU A 169 -2.07 5.02 -7.96
C LEU A 169 -1.01 3.92 -8.15
N GLY A 170 -0.49 3.71 -9.36
CA GLY A 170 0.40 2.58 -9.63
C GLY A 170 1.60 2.50 -8.70
N LEU A 171 2.25 3.63 -8.41
CA LEU A 171 3.43 3.64 -7.55
C LEU A 171 3.09 3.22 -6.10
N SER A 172 2.03 3.77 -5.51
CA SER A 172 1.61 3.41 -4.15
C SER A 172 1.11 1.98 -4.07
N ILE A 173 0.29 1.52 -5.03
CA ILE A 173 -0.14 0.12 -5.12
C ILE A 173 1.08 -0.81 -5.20
N GLY A 174 2.06 -0.47 -6.05
CA GLY A 174 3.26 -1.28 -6.21
C GLY A 174 4.09 -1.37 -4.93
N ILE A 175 4.37 -0.24 -4.26
CA ILE A 175 5.13 -0.23 -2.99
C ILE A 175 4.41 -1.07 -1.95
N HIS A 176 3.11 -0.87 -1.76
CA HIS A 176 2.32 -1.63 -0.80
C HIS A 176 2.33 -3.13 -1.11
N ALA A 177 2.01 -3.50 -2.35
CA ALA A 177 2.05 -4.90 -2.78
C ALA A 177 3.44 -5.53 -2.61
N GLY A 178 4.51 -4.79 -2.92
CA GLY A 178 5.88 -5.28 -2.78
C GLY A 178 6.27 -5.55 -1.32
N LEU A 179 5.90 -4.66 -0.40
CA LEU A 179 6.12 -4.87 1.04
C LEU A 179 5.35 -6.10 1.55
N VAL A 180 4.06 -6.21 1.22
CA VAL A 180 3.22 -7.34 1.63
C VAL A 180 3.73 -8.65 1.01
N TRP A 181 4.11 -8.63 -0.26
CA TRP A 181 4.62 -9.82 -0.95
C TRP A 181 5.93 -10.31 -0.37
N GLY A 182 6.92 -9.42 -0.17
CA GLY A 182 8.19 -9.78 0.44
C GLY A 182 8.00 -10.33 1.86
N TYR A 183 7.16 -9.67 2.65
CA TYR A 183 6.83 -10.16 3.99
C TYR A 183 6.15 -11.54 3.96
N TYR A 184 5.21 -11.76 3.03
CA TYR A 184 4.55 -13.04 2.84
C TYR A 184 5.54 -14.16 2.52
N ILE A 185 6.43 -13.94 1.55
CA ILE A 185 7.45 -14.92 1.17
C ILE A 185 8.32 -15.30 2.37
N ILE A 186 8.75 -14.35 3.17
CA ILE A 186 9.65 -14.60 4.30
C ILE A 186 8.94 -15.31 5.44
N ASN A 187 7.73 -14.86 5.82
CA ASN A 187 7.02 -15.40 6.98
C ASN A 187 6.32 -16.73 6.66
N VAL A 188 5.54 -16.82 5.59
CA VAL A 188 4.84 -18.06 5.22
C VAL A 188 5.84 -19.09 4.69
N GLY A 189 6.87 -18.64 3.99
CA GLY A 189 7.99 -19.47 3.56
C GLY A 189 8.92 -19.91 4.69
N SER A 190 8.75 -19.34 5.90
CA SER A 190 9.59 -19.60 7.09
C SER A 190 11.09 -19.45 6.81
N LEU A 191 11.45 -18.46 5.99
CA LEU A 191 12.83 -18.24 5.55
C LEU A 191 13.72 -17.63 6.63
N VAL A 192 13.14 -17.05 7.67
CA VAL A 192 13.86 -16.40 8.77
C VAL A 192 13.34 -16.91 10.11
N LYS A 193 14.24 -17.21 11.03
CA LYS A 193 13.96 -17.60 12.42
C LYS A 193 14.65 -16.62 13.36
N TYR A 194 13.91 -16.09 14.33
CA TYR A 194 14.44 -15.22 15.36
C TYR A 194 15.00 -16.01 16.53
N TYR A 195 16.04 -15.47 17.17
CA TYR A 195 16.66 -16.11 18.34
C TYR A 195 15.85 -16.00 19.62
N TYR A 196 14.93 -15.01 19.66
CA TYR A 196 14.12 -14.71 20.85
C TYR A 196 12.63 -14.90 20.53
N ASN A 197 12.19 -16.15 20.52
CA ASN A 197 10.77 -16.52 20.54
C ASN A 197 10.58 -17.63 21.56
#